data_bb8ba15949fbeb79034be7d8c2633f9d
#
_entry.id   bb8ba15949fbeb79034be7d8c2633f9d
#
_cell.length_a   1.000
_cell.length_b   1.000
_cell.length_c   1.000
_cell.angle_alpha   90.00
_cell.angle_beta   90.00
_cell.angle_gamma   90.00
#
_symmetry.space_group_name_H-M   'P 1'
#
loop_
_entity.id
_entity.type
_entity.pdbx_description
1 polymer ?
#
loop_
_entity_poly.entity_id
_entity_poly.type
_entity_poly.pdbx_seq_one_letter_code
_entity_poly.pdbx_strand_id
1 'polypeptide(L)'
;MIHGSIVALITPFRDGRLDEDALCKMVEWHIEQGTHGIVPVGTTGESPTLSHDEHCRVIELVVKQAAGRVPVIAGAGSNNPIEAIEYTRVAERAGANATLHVAGYYNRPNQEGLFHHFKMVHDETNIPIILYNIPPRAIVDIQPQTMARLAELPRIIGVKDATGDLSRPWAERQLIKKPFTWLSGEDATAVAYNVGGGTGCISVTANVAPKLVAEVQNLTLAGKWEEARALQDTLIPLHQVMFAEPSPAGAKYAASLLGLCTEQCRIPVMPLSESTKQRIRSAMEQLQLI
;
A
#
# COMPACT_ATOMS: atom_id res chain seq x y z
N MET A 1 12.60 1.96 11.30
CA MET A 1 12.50 0.98 10.18
C MET A 1 11.02 0.86 9.84
N ILE A 2 10.65 0.82 8.56
CA ILE A 2 9.25 0.68 8.11
C ILE A 2 8.84 -0.79 8.26
N HIS A 3 7.79 -1.08 9.03
CA HIS A 3 7.32 -2.43 9.35
C HIS A 3 5.85 -2.43 9.80
N GLY A 4 5.30 -3.61 10.02
CA GLY A 4 3.97 -3.81 10.61
C GLY A 4 2.82 -3.57 9.64
N SER A 5 1.68 -3.12 10.15
CA SER A 5 0.49 -2.81 9.38
C SER A 5 0.56 -1.39 8.82
N ILE A 6 0.66 -1.29 7.51
CA ILE A 6 0.74 -0.02 6.79
C ILE A 6 -0.50 0.07 5.90
N VAL A 7 -1.35 1.08 6.08
CA VAL A 7 -2.56 1.19 5.27
C VAL A 7 -2.27 1.73 3.87
N ALA A 8 -2.74 1.03 2.84
CA ALA A 8 -2.88 1.58 1.49
C ALA A 8 -4.12 2.49 1.49
N LEU A 9 -3.93 3.76 1.89
CA LEU A 9 -5.04 4.66 2.22
C LEU A 9 -5.89 4.95 0.98
N ILE A 10 -7.23 4.82 1.12
CA ILE A 10 -8.18 5.28 0.11
C ILE A 10 -8.19 6.80 0.06
N THR A 11 -8.46 7.38 -1.11
CA THR A 11 -8.65 8.82 -1.29
C THR A 11 -10.15 9.12 -1.27
N PRO A 12 -10.69 9.80 -0.26
CA PRO A 12 -12.11 10.09 -0.17
C PRO A 12 -12.52 11.17 -1.18
N PHE A 13 -13.66 10.98 -1.83
CA PHE A 13 -14.28 11.97 -2.71
C PHE A 13 -15.68 12.32 -2.22
N ARG A 14 -16.09 13.56 -2.50
CA ARG A 14 -17.45 14.06 -2.32
C ARG A 14 -17.81 14.92 -3.52
N ASP A 15 -18.92 14.61 -4.20
CA ASP A 15 -19.36 15.29 -5.40
C ASP A 15 -18.27 15.41 -6.48
N GLY A 16 -17.50 14.31 -6.67
CA GLY A 16 -16.41 14.21 -7.65
C GLY A 16 -15.10 14.91 -7.27
N ARG A 17 -15.07 15.64 -6.14
CA ARG A 17 -13.90 16.38 -5.65
C ARG A 17 -13.24 15.65 -4.48
N LEU A 18 -11.95 15.93 -4.27
CA LEU A 18 -11.23 15.47 -3.08
C LEU A 18 -11.94 15.99 -1.81
N ASP A 19 -12.27 15.08 -0.89
CA ASP A 19 -12.80 15.42 0.45
C ASP A 19 -11.63 15.50 1.44
N GLU A 20 -11.01 16.69 1.51
CA GLU A 20 -9.83 16.92 2.36
C GLU A 20 -10.13 16.72 3.85
N ASP A 21 -11.34 17.09 4.31
CA ASP A 21 -11.75 16.92 5.70
C ASP A 21 -11.89 15.46 6.07
N ALA A 22 -12.52 14.65 5.21
CA ALA A 22 -12.60 13.21 5.40
C ALA A 22 -11.22 12.57 5.38
N LEU A 23 -10.34 12.97 4.47
CA LEU A 23 -8.96 12.48 4.38
C LEU A 23 -8.20 12.72 5.69
N CYS A 24 -8.23 13.93 6.22
CA CYS A 24 -7.56 14.28 7.47
C CYS A 24 -8.13 13.49 8.68
N LYS A 25 -9.46 13.35 8.76
CA LYS A 25 -10.11 12.53 9.80
C LYS A 25 -9.74 11.05 9.70
N MET A 26 -9.62 10.51 8.49
CA MET A 26 -9.18 9.13 8.28
C MET A 26 -7.74 8.91 8.74
N VAL A 27 -6.83 9.85 8.46
CA VAL A 27 -5.44 9.77 8.94
C VAL A 27 -5.42 9.73 10.47
N GLU A 28 -6.18 10.60 11.13
CA GLU A 28 -6.26 10.63 12.60
C GLU A 28 -6.81 9.30 13.15
N TRP A 29 -7.92 8.85 12.59
CA TRP A 29 -8.52 7.58 12.97
C TRP A 29 -7.55 6.40 12.83
N HIS A 30 -6.79 6.33 11.75
CA HIS A 30 -5.77 5.28 11.57
C HIS A 30 -4.70 5.30 12.66
N ILE A 31 -4.24 6.49 13.04
CA ILE A 31 -3.23 6.64 14.10
C ILE A 31 -3.81 6.19 15.44
N GLU A 32 -5.03 6.60 15.76
CA GLU A 32 -5.74 6.19 16.99
C GLU A 32 -5.99 4.67 17.06
N GLN A 33 -6.22 4.04 15.91
CA GLN A 33 -6.42 2.59 15.80
C GLN A 33 -5.11 1.77 15.78
N GLY A 34 -3.95 2.41 15.87
CA GLY A 34 -2.66 1.74 15.98
C GLY A 34 -2.04 1.29 14.65
N THR A 35 -2.42 1.89 13.53
CA THR A 35 -1.75 1.69 12.24
C THR A 35 -0.26 2.08 12.34
N HIS A 36 0.65 1.25 11.80
CA HIS A 36 2.09 1.48 11.89
C HIS A 36 2.65 2.38 10.80
N GLY A 37 1.88 2.68 9.75
CA GLY A 37 2.28 3.58 8.67
C GLY A 37 1.16 3.80 7.66
N ILE A 38 1.32 4.80 6.81
CA ILE A 38 0.29 5.22 5.85
C ILE A 38 0.90 5.36 4.46
N VAL A 39 0.24 4.78 3.45
CA VAL A 39 0.56 4.98 2.02
C VAL A 39 -0.57 5.76 1.36
N PRO A 40 -0.47 7.08 1.22
CA PRO A 40 -1.39 7.85 0.38
C PRO A 40 -1.07 7.65 -1.10
N VAL A 41 -2.04 7.90 -1.95
CA VAL A 41 -1.95 7.94 -3.43
C VAL A 41 -1.25 6.72 -4.06
N GLY A 42 -1.40 5.55 -3.43
CA GLY A 42 -1.11 4.28 -4.07
C GLY A 42 -2.25 3.87 -5.02
N THR A 43 -2.23 2.63 -5.50
CA THR A 43 -3.31 2.05 -6.34
C THR A 43 -4.68 2.16 -5.67
N THR A 44 -4.74 1.82 -4.38
CA THR A 44 -5.96 1.90 -3.55
C THR A 44 -6.43 3.34 -3.35
N GLY A 45 -5.50 4.30 -3.37
CA GLY A 45 -5.77 5.74 -3.32
C GLY A 45 -6.17 6.35 -4.66
N GLU A 46 -6.45 5.53 -5.69
CA GLU A 46 -6.91 5.95 -7.02
C GLU A 46 -5.96 6.93 -7.73
N SER A 47 -4.64 6.78 -7.53
CA SER A 47 -3.63 7.65 -8.14
C SER A 47 -3.80 7.88 -9.64
N PRO A 48 -4.22 6.89 -10.47
CA PRO A 48 -4.38 7.12 -11.92
C PRO A 48 -5.49 8.10 -12.31
N THR A 49 -6.43 8.39 -11.41
CA THR A 49 -7.59 9.27 -11.68
C THR A 49 -7.52 10.58 -10.90
N LEU A 50 -6.46 10.80 -10.16
CA LEU A 50 -6.13 12.10 -9.57
C LEU A 50 -5.45 12.99 -10.61
N SER A 51 -5.77 14.28 -10.63
CA SER A 51 -4.92 15.25 -11.33
C SER A 51 -3.56 15.35 -10.63
N HIS A 52 -2.55 15.90 -11.33
CA HIS A 52 -1.24 16.15 -10.72
C HIS A 52 -1.36 16.94 -9.40
N ASP A 53 -2.15 18.01 -9.42
CA ASP A 53 -2.34 18.87 -8.24
C ASP A 53 -3.03 18.13 -7.09
N GLU A 54 -4.07 17.33 -7.38
CA GLU A 54 -4.73 16.51 -6.36
C GLU A 54 -3.78 15.46 -5.77
N HIS A 55 -2.98 14.80 -6.61
CA HIS A 55 -1.98 13.83 -6.16
C HIS A 55 -1.00 14.47 -5.17
N CYS A 56 -0.41 15.61 -5.55
CA CYS A 56 0.47 16.37 -4.69
C CYS A 56 -0.24 16.83 -3.41
N ARG A 57 -1.46 17.33 -3.53
CA ARG A 57 -2.24 17.81 -2.39
C ARG A 57 -2.54 16.73 -1.37
N VAL A 58 -2.90 15.52 -1.81
CA VAL A 58 -3.13 14.38 -0.90
C VAL A 58 -1.86 14.02 -0.14
N ILE A 59 -0.69 14.00 -0.80
CA ILE A 59 0.59 13.75 -0.11
C ILE A 59 0.84 14.79 0.99
N GLU A 60 0.71 16.07 0.66
CA GLU A 60 0.93 17.18 1.60
C GLU A 60 -0.01 17.09 2.82
N LEU A 61 -1.30 16.85 2.58
CA LEU A 61 -2.29 16.73 3.65
C LEU A 61 -2.00 15.55 4.57
N VAL A 62 -1.71 14.37 4.01
CA VAL A 62 -1.45 13.18 4.82
C VAL A 62 -0.17 13.33 5.63
N VAL A 63 0.91 13.86 5.05
CA VAL A 63 2.16 14.12 5.77
C VAL A 63 1.93 15.14 6.90
N LYS A 64 1.26 16.25 6.60
CA LYS A 64 0.93 17.28 7.58
C LYS A 64 0.07 16.71 8.72
N GLN A 65 -0.98 15.95 8.40
CA GLN A 65 -1.88 15.38 9.41
C GLN A 65 -1.20 14.28 10.23
N ALA A 66 -0.38 13.45 9.63
CA ALA A 66 0.39 12.42 10.35
C ALA A 66 1.36 13.07 11.37
N ALA A 67 1.92 14.23 11.05
CA ALA A 67 2.78 15.04 11.93
C ALA A 67 3.92 14.22 12.58
N GLY A 68 4.49 13.27 11.83
CA GLY A 68 5.58 12.40 12.30
C GLY A 68 5.19 11.31 13.31
N ARG A 69 3.89 11.18 13.66
CA ARG A 69 3.41 10.15 14.60
C ARG A 69 3.50 8.74 14.03
N VAL A 70 3.33 8.61 12.74
CA VAL A 70 3.55 7.37 11.98
C VAL A 70 4.27 7.69 10.66
N PRO A 71 5.06 6.79 10.10
CA PRO A 71 5.71 7.00 8.81
C PRO A 71 4.69 7.11 7.68
N VAL A 72 4.91 8.08 6.79
CA VAL A 72 4.17 8.25 5.54
C VAL A 72 5.06 7.82 4.37
N ILE A 73 4.55 6.90 3.55
CA ILE A 73 5.23 6.36 2.37
C ILE A 73 4.42 6.81 1.15
N ALA A 74 4.78 7.92 0.55
CA ALA A 74 4.00 8.51 -0.53
C ALA A 74 4.06 7.67 -1.81
N GLY A 75 2.90 7.35 -2.40
CA GLY A 75 2.86 6.78 -3.75
C GLY A 75 3.40 7.79 -4.76
N ALA A 76 4.50 7.46 -5.44
CA ALA A 76 5.18 8.33 -6.39
C ALA A 76 5.56 7.59 -7.70
N GLY A 77 5.10 6.35 -7.85
CA GLY A 77 5.42 5.53 -9.03
C GLY A 77 4.63 5.97 -10.26
N SER A 78 5.34 6.01 -11.39
CA SER A 78 4.76 6.20 -12.73
C SER A 78 5.50 5.32 -13.73
N ASN A 79 4.89 5.06 -14.87
CA ASN A 79 5.56 4.43 -16.02
C ASN A 79 6.46 5.43 -16.80
N ASN A 80 6.40 6.71 -16.44
CA ASN A 80 7.28 7.78 -16.90
C ASN A 80 8.25 8.17 -15.77
N PRO A 81 9.56 7.93 -15.88
CA PRO A 81 10.52 8.24 -14.81
C PRO A 81 10.57 9.74 -14.48
N ILE A 82 10.29 10.63 -15.41
CA ILE A 82 10.27 12.08 -15.15
C ILE A 82 9.12 12.43 -14.20
N GLU A 83 7.92 11.92 -14.45
CA GLU A 83 6.78 12.12 -13.57
C GLU A 83 7.00 11.47 -12.20
N ALA A 84 7.61 10.28 -12.16
CA ALA A 84 7.97 9.63 -10.90
C ALA A 84 8.95 10.48 -10.07
N ILE A 85 9.92 11.14 -10.71
CA ILE A 85 10.85 12.08 -10.05
C ILE A 85 10.10 13.30 -9.51
N GLU A 86 9.16 13.86 -10.28
CA GLU A 86 8.36 15.01 -9.86
C GLU A 86 7.54 14.71 -8.60
N TYR A 87 6.79 13.61 -8.57
CA TYR A 87 6.05 13.18 -7.39
C TYR A 87 6.96 12.87 -6.21
N THR A 88 8.12 12.27 -6.47
CA THR A 88 9.10 11.98 -5.41
C THR A 88 9.63 13.27 -4.78
N ARG A 89 9.94 14.27 -5.58
CA ARG A 89 10.37 15.59 -5.10
C ARG A 89 9.27 16.31 -4.29
N VAL A 90 8.01 16.14 -4.67
CA VAL A 90 6.88 16.67 -3.87
C VAL A 90 6.82 15.95 -2.52
N ALA A 91 6.90 14.63 -2.50
CA ALA A 91 6.91 13.84 -1.26
C ALA A 91 8.08 14.21 -0.34
N GLU A 92 9.28 14.40 -0.91
CA GLU A 92 10.48 14.84 -0.19
C GLU A 92 10.27 16.21 0.44
N ARG A 93 9.79 17.22 -0.31
CA ARG A 93 9.50 18.56 0.21
C ARG A 93 8.41 18.57 1.26
N ALA A 94 7.40 17.71 1.13
CA ALA A 94 6.33 17.59 2.12
C ALA A 94 6.82 16.95 3.44
N GLY A 95 7.96 16.26 3.44
CA GLY A 95 8.53 15.59 4.60
C GLY A 95 8.04 14.13 4.77
N ALA A 96 7.68 13.45 3.68
CA ALA A 96 7.40 12.02 3.71
C ALA A 96 8.64 11.21 4.14
N ASN A 97 8.44 10.04 4.73
CA ASN A 97 9.54 9.21 5.24
C ASN A 97 10.15 8.30 4.16
N ALA A 98 9.36 7.97 3.14
CA ALA A 98 9.77 7.19 1.97
C ALA A 98 8.78 7.41 0.82
N THR A 99 9.13 6.88 -0.35
CA THR A 99 8.22 6.81 -1.51
C THR A 99 8.02 5.37 -1.95
N LEU A 100 6.84 5.09 -2.52
CA LEU A 100 6.46 3.80 -3.09
C LEU A 100 6.37 3.90 -4.61
N HIS A 101 7.16 3.08 -5.32
CA HIS A 101 7.26 3.12 -6.78
C HIS A 101 6.85 1.81 -7.42
N VAL A 102 5.71 1.79 -8.11
CA VAL A 102 5.29 0.64 -8.89
C VAL A 102 6.22 0.41 -10.09
N ALA A 103 6.46 -0.85 -10.42
CA ALA A 103 7.17 -1.22 -11.65
C ALA A 103 6.44 -0.69 -12.90
N GLY A 104 7.20 -0.35 -13.94
CA GLY A 104 6.67 0.25 -15.17
C GLY A 104 5.55 -0.57 -15.81
N TYR A 105 4.34 -0.09 -15.67
CA TYR A 105 3.12 -0.66 -16.24
C TYR A 105 2.90 -0.14 -17.67
N TYR A 106 2.11 -0.85 -18.48
CA TYR A 106 1.71 -0.52 -19.84
C TYR A 106 2.86 -0.57 -20.88
N ASN A 107 3.95 0.22 -20.71
CA ASN A 107 5.10 0.26 -21.61
C ASN A 107 6.04 -0.96 -21.49
N ARG A 108 5.86 -1.81 -20.49
CA ARG A 108 6.48 -3.13 -20.33
C ARG A 108 8.02 -3.14 -20.54
N PRO A 109 8.78 -2.40 -19.74
CA PRO A 109 10.22 -2.39 -19.84
C PRO A 109 10.80 -3.79 -19.54
N ASN A 110 11.95 -4.10 -20.15
CA ASN A 110 12.76 -5.25 -19.77
C ASN A 110 13.51 -4.98 -18.45
N GLN A 111 14.27 -5.96 -17.94
CA GLN A 111 14.96 -5.85 -16.65
C GLN A 111 15.97 -4.69 -16.61
N GLU A 112 16.68 -4.41 -17.70
CA GLU A 112 17.58 -3.25 -17.81
C GLU A 112 16.78 -1.93 -17.78
N GLY A 113 15.68 -1.87 -18.50
CA GLY A 113 14.78 -0.70 -18.45
C GLY A 113 14.23 -0.44 -17.06
N LEU A 114 13.83 -1.49 -16.31
CA LEU A 114 13.42 -1.38 -14.91
C LEU A 114 14.56 -0.85 -14.03
N PHE A 115 15.77 -1.40 -14.19
CA PHE A 115 16.93 -0.94 -13.43
C PHE A 115 17.22 0.54 -13.70
N HIS A 116 17.27 0.97 -14.96
CA HIS A 116 17.55 2.35 -15.30
C HIS A 116 16.43 3.32 -14.87
N HIS A 117 15.16 2.90 -14.94
CA HIS A 117 14.04 3.68 -14.45
C HIS A 117 14.20 4.02 -12.95
N PHE A 118 14.38 3.00 -12.12
CA PHE A 118 14.51 3.22 -10.67
C PHE A 118 15.84 3.88 -10.28
N LYS A 119 16.91 3.59 -11.03
CA LYS A 119 18.19 4.28 -10.84
C LYS A 119 18.05 5.78 -11.13
N MET A 120 17.33 6.15 -12.18
CA MET A 120 17.09 7.57 -12.51
C MET A 120 16.31 8.28 -11.39
N VAL A 121 15.25 7.66 -10.86
CA VAL A 121 14.52 8.21 -9.70
C VAL A 121 15.45 8.33 -8.49
N HIS A 122 16.23 7.29 -8.21
CA HIS A 122 17.18 7.28 -7.10
C HIS A 122 18.23 8.41 -7.25
N ASP A 123 18.80 8.62 -8.41
CA ASP A 123 19.88 9.60 -8.59
C ASP A 123 19.39 11.05 -8.51
N GLU A 124 18.12 11.29 -8.86
CA GLU A 124 17.51 12.63 -8.93
C GLU A 124 16.76 13.06 -7.64
N THR A 125 16.74 12.21 -6.62
CA THR A 125 16.01 12.46 -5.36
C THR A 125 16.81 11.98 -4.15
N ASN A 126 16.49 12.44 -2.92
CA ASN A 126 17.24 12.08 -1.71
C ASN A 126 16.41 11.34 -0.65
N ILE A 127 15.17 10.98 -0.95
CA ILE A 127 14.27 10.26 -0.06
C ILE A 127 14.42 8.75 -0.22
N PRO A 128 14.22 7.93 0.84
CA PRO A 128 14.18 6.47 0.72
C PRO A 128 13.08 5.99 -0.23
N ILE A 129 13.38 4.93 -0.99
CA ILE A 129 12.51 4.36 -2.03
C ILE A 129 12.16 2.91 -1.66
N ILE A 130 10.87 2.59 -1.71
CA ILE A 130 10.34 1.23 -1.66
C ILE A 130 9.81 0.88 -3.05
N LEU A 131 10.30 -0.20 -3.62
CA LEU A 131 9.84 -0.71 -4.91
C LEU A 131 8.50 -1.43 -4.74
N TYR A 132 7.63 -1.35 -5.75
CA TYR A 132 6.36 -2.07 -5.74
C TYR A 132 6.29 -3.02 -6.92
N ASN A 133 6.38 -4.31 -6.63
CA ASN A 133 6.35 -5.38 -7.61
C ASN A 133 4.96 -6.03 -7.62
N ILE A 134 4.19 -5.79 -8.68
CA ILE A 134 2.82 -6.30 -8.86
C ILE A 134 2.56 -6.75 -10.30
N PRO A 135 3.09 -7.91 -10.71
CA PRO A 135 2.92 -8.41 -12.07
C PRO A 135 1.47 -8.52 -12.56
N PRO A 136 0.47 -8.86 -11.73
CA PRO A 136 -0.93 -8.92 -12.19
C PRO A 136 -1.48 -7.57 -12.71
N ARG A 137 -0.90 -6.44 -12.30
CA ARG A 137 -1.31 -5.10 -12.77
C ARG A 137 -0.27 -4.46 -13.71
N ALA A 138 1.01 -4.64 -13.41
CA ALA A 138 2.09 -4.04 -14.19
C ALA A 138 2.49 -4.86 -15.41
N ILE A 139 2.12 -6.14 -15.49
CA ILE A 139 2.53 -7.14 -16.48
C ILE A 139 4.02 -7.50 -16.36
N VAL A 140 4.85 -6.58 -15.93
CA VAL A 140 6.28 -6.82 -15.69
C VAL A 140 6.54 -7.26 -14.26
N ASP A 141 7.53 -8.13 -14.09
CA ASP A 141 8.01 -8.62 -12.80
C ASP A 141 9.47 -8.18 -12.62
N ILE A 142 9.76 -7.55 -11.49
CA ILE A 142 11.15 -7.26 -11.11
C ILE A 142 11.77 -8.57 -10.63
N GLN A 143 12.60 -9.19 -11.46
CA GLN A 143 13.24 -10.47 -11.13
C GLN A 143 14.19 -10.33 -9.93
N PRO A 144 14.42 -11.41 -9.12
CA PRO A 144 15.27 -11.34 -7.92
C PRO A 144 16.67 -10.77 -8.18
N GLN A 145 17.26 -11.08 -9.36
CA GLN A 145 18.57 -10.55 -9.74
C GLN A 145 18.53 -9.03 -9.97
N THR A 146 17.46 -8.55 -10.61
CA THR A 146 17.25 -7.10 -10.81
C THR A 146 16.96 -6.41 -9.50
N MET A 147 16.15 -7.02 -8.63
CA MET A 147 15.88 -6.53 -7.29
C MET A 147 17.18 -6.40 -6.47
N ALA A 148 18.06 -7.39 -6.53
CA ALA A 148 19.36 -7.37 -5.87
C ALA A 148 20.26 -6.23 -6.38
N ARG A 149 20.34 -6.03 -7.70
CA ARG A 149 21.07 -4.90 -8.29
C ARG A 149 20.50 -3.54 -7.87
N LEU A 150 19.18 -3.41 -7.82
CA LEU A 150 18.51 -2.20 -7.35
C LEU A 150 18.77 -1.97 -5.86
N ALA A 151 18.78 -3.02 -5.07
CA ALA A 151 19.10 -2.94 -3.64
C ALA A 151 20.53 -2.46 -3.37
N GLU A 152 21.49 -2.56 -4.31
CA GLU A 152 22.83 -1.95 -4.15
C GLU A 152 22.76 -0.41 -4.10
N LEU A 153 21.72 0.20 -4.65
CA LEU A 153 21.51 1.64 -4.58
C LEU A 153 21.11 2.03 -3.15
N PRO A 154 21.84 2.96 -2.48
CA PRO A 154 21.69 3.19 -1.04
C PRO A 154 20.27 3.53 -0.57
N ARG A 155 19.52 4.32 -1.34
CA ARG A 155 18.17 4.77 -0.98
C ARG A 155 17.05 3.80 -1.35
N ILE A 156 17.33 2.74 -2.10
CA ILE A 156 16.37 1.65 -2.29
C ILE A 156 16.43 0.76 -1.06
N ILE A 157 15.41 0.88 -0.21
CA ILE A 157 15.41 0.30 1.15
C ILE A 157 14.48 -0.91 1.31
N GLY A 158 13.65 -1.21 0.32
CA GLY A 158 12.70 -2.30 0.47
C GLY A 158 11.83 -2.53 -0.76
N VAL A 159 10.96 -3.51 -0.63
CA VAL A 159 9.95 -3.87 -1.62
C VAL A 159 8.58 -4.09 -0.96
N LYS A 160 7.51 -3.62 -1.62
CA LYS A 160 6.15 -4.13 -1.49
C LYS A 160 5.98 -5.22 -2.53
N ASP A 161 5.86 -6.45 -2.06
CA ASP A 161 5.72 -7.62 -2.91
C ASP A 161 4.25 -8.03 -3.02
N ALA A 162 3.70 -7.93 -4.21
CA ALA A 162 2.37 -8.40 -4.59
C ALA A 162 2.44 -9.36 -5.81
N THR A 163 3.50 -10.18 -5.86
CA THR A 163 3.69 -11.19 -6.90
C THR A 163 2.78 -12.40 -6.71
N GLY A 164 2.35 -12.67 -5.46
CA GLY A 164 1.69 -13.91 -5.08
C GLY A 164 2.65 -15.09 -4.86
N ASP A 165 3.94 -14.91 -5.12
CA ASP A 165 4.98 -15.93 -4.94
C ASP A 165 5.62 -15.82 -3.55
N LEU A 166 5.19 -16.67 -2.61
CA LEU A 166 5.72 -16.71 -1.25
C LEU A 166 7.17 -17.17 -1.15
N SER A 167 7.75 -17.72 -2.21
CA SER A 167 9.17 -18.07 -2.26
C SER A 167 10.07 -16.84 -2.51
N ARG A 168 9.52 -15.75 -2.96
CA ARG A 168 10.23 -14.54 -3.37
C ARG A 168 11.12 -13.94 -2.27
N PRO A 169 10.66 -13.74 -1.02
CA PRO A 169 11.52 -13.22 0.04
C PRO A 169 12.72 -14.11 0.32
N TRP A 170 12.56 -15.43 0.20
CA TRP A 170 13.66 -16.37 0.38
C TRP A 170 14.73 -16.24 -0.72
N ALA A 171 14.30 -16.15 -1.98
CA ALA A 171 15.20 -16.00 -3.12
C ALA A 171 15.95 -14.65 -3.07
N GLU A 172 15.27 -13.56 -2.78
CA GLU A 172 15.86 -12.23 -2.72
C GLU A 172 16.84 -12.09 -1.54
N ARG A 173 16.56 -12.66 -0.38
CA ARG A 173 17.46 -12.66 0.79
C ARG A 173 18.76 -13.42 0.56
N GLN A 174 18.80 -14.37 -0.38
CA GLN A 174 20.07 -15.01 -0.79
C GLN A 174 20.97 -14.02 -1.54
N LEU A 175 20.39 -13.04 -2.23
CA LEU A 175 21.11 -12.10 -3.09
C LEU A 175 21.37 -10.76 -2.39
N ILE A 176 20.42 -10.26 -1.60
CA ILE A 176 20.48 -8.95 -0.92
C ILE A 176 21.09 -9.14 0.48
N LYS A 177 22.28 -8.55 0.73
CA LYS A 177 23.03 -8.72 1.99
C LYS A 177 22.99 -7.50 2.92
N LYS A 178 22.41 -6.38 2.47
CA LYS A 178 22.19 -5.20 3.32
C LYS A 178 20.84 -5.28 4.05
N PRO A 179 20.62 -4.43 5.09
CA PRO A 179 19.27 -4.23 5.62
C PRO A 179 18.30 -3.83 4.52
N PHE A 180 17.22 -4.60 4.38
CA PHE A 180 16.21 -4.41 3.34
C PHE A 180 14.84 -4.78 3.91
N THR A 181 13.81 -4.04 3.56
CA THR A 181 12.45 -4.23 4.08
C THR A 181 11.62 -5.01 3.07
N TRP A 182 11.10 -6.17 3.46
CA TRP A 182 10.15 -6.97 2.67
C TRP A 182 8.75 -6.78 3.24
N LEU A 183 7.86 -6.15 2.49
CA LEU A 183 6.46 -5.90 2.86
C LEU A 183 5.54 -6.69 1.94
N SER A 184 4.62 -7.46 2.52
CA SER A 184 3.54 -8.07 1.74
C SER A 184 2.66 -6.98 1.13
N GLY A 185 2.28 -7.16 -0.14
CA GLY A 185 1.26 -6.35 -0.80
C GLY A 185 -0.12 -6.99 -0.82
N GLU A 186 -0.27 -8.14 -0.12
CA GLU A 186 -1.47 -8.98 -0.13
C GLU A 186 -1.88 -9.34 1.30
N ASP A 187 -3.06 -8.92 1.71
CA ASP A 187 -3.60 -9.14 3.06
C ASP A 187 -3.73 -10.62 3.40
N ALA A 188 -4.31 -11.41 2.49
CA ALA A 188 -4.64 -12.80 2.74
C ALA A 188 -3.43 -13.71 2.95
N THR A 189 -2.27 -13.33 2.42
CA THR A 189 -1.02 -14.12 2.53
C THR A 189 0.02 -13.48 3.44
N ALA A 190 -0.30 -12.36 4.11
CA ALA A 190 0.66 -11.56 4.85
C ALA A 190 1.38 -12.33 5.98
N VAL A 191 0.67 -13.19 6.72
CA VAL A 191 1.27 -14.02 7.77
C VAL A 191 2.28 -15.00 7.17
N ALA A 192 1.92 -15.70 6.10
CA ALA A 192 2.81 -16.63 5.42
C ALA A 192 4.03 -15.92 4.81
N TYR A 193 3.84 -14.73 4.26
CA TYR A 193 4.93 -13.88 3.76
C TYR A 193 5.91 -13.48 4.87
N ASN A 194 5.38 -13.12 6.05
CA ASN A 194 6.20 -12.75 7.20
C ASN A 194 7.01 -13.94 7.75
N VAL A 195 6.49 -15.19 7.69
CA VAL A 195 7.26 -16.40 7.98
C VAL A 195 8.48 -16.49 7.06
N GLY A 196 8.37 -16.07 5.80
CA GLY A 196 9.48 -15.99 4.85
C GLY A 196 10.49 -14.87 5.14
N GLY A 197 10.28 -14.09 6.19
CA GLY A 197 11.15 -12.97 6.59
C GLY A 197 10.63 -11.60 6.17
N GLY A 198 9.37 -11.50 5.78
CA GLY A 198 8.67 -10.23 5.68
C GLY A 198 8.54 -9.55 7.04
N THR A 199 8.41 -8.24 7.04
CA THR A 199 8.35 -7.42 8.26
C THR A 199 7.05 -6.64 8.38
N GLY A 200 6.09 -6.89 7.50
CA GLY A 200 4.81 -6.17 7.52
C GLY A 200 3.99 -6.35 6.25
N CYS A 201 2.88 -5.63 6.19
CA CYS A 201 1.97 -5.62 5.06
C CYS A 201 1.52 -4.20 4.73
N ILE A 202 1.54 -3.84 3.45
CA ILE A 202 0.82 -2.67 2.94
C ILE A 202 -0.59 -3.12 2.54
N SER A 203 -1.52 -2.93 3.45
CA SER A 203 -2.84 -3.54 3.55
C SER A 203 -3.95 -2.69 2.91
N VAL A 204 -4.87 -3.33 2.23
CA VAL A 204 -6.16 -2.73 1.81
C VAL A 204 -7.20 -2.86 2.92
N THR A 205 -7.27 -4.01 3.57
CA THR A 205 -8.24 -4.28 4.66
C THR A 205 -8.03 -3.36 5.86
N ALA A 206 -6.80 -2.88 6.09
CA ALA A 206 -6.52 -1.90 7.13
C ALA A 206 -7.33 -0.59 6.99
N ASN A 207 -7.86 -0.26 5.80
CA ASN A 207 -8.76 0.90 5.65
C ASN A 207 -10.04 0.80 6.48
N VAL A 208 -10.43 -0.39 6.93
CA VAL A 208 -11.70 -0.61 7.65
C VAL A 208 -11.56 -1.44 8.92
N ALA A 209 -10.45 -2.17 9.07
CA ALA A 209 -10.15 -2.98 10.25
C ALA A 209 -8.70 -2.75 10.73
N PRO A 210 -8.25 -1.48 10.91
CA PRO A 210 -6.84 -1.16 11.18
C PRO A 210 -6.32 -1.83 12.44
N LYS A 211 -7.09 -1.85 13.52
CA LYS A 211 -6.69 -2.46 14.80
C LYS A 211 -6.44 -3.96 14.68
N LEU A 212 -7.33 -4.68 13.99
CA LEU A 212 -7.19 -6.13 13.80
C LEU A 212 -6.00 -6.46 12.90
N VAL A 213 -5.82 -5.72 11.79
CA VAL A 213 -4.67 -5.91 10.90
C VAL A 213 -3.37 -5.52 11.58
N ALA A 214 -3.35 -4.47 12.40
CA ALA A 214 -2.19 -4.12 13.21
C ALA A 214 -1.83 -5.22 14.21
N GLU A 215 -2.82 -5.83 14.85
CA GLU A 215 -2.59 -6.93 15.81
C GLU A 215 -2.02 -8.17 15.11
N VAL A 216 -2.52 -8.55 13.93
CA VAL A 216 -1.89 -9.63 13.14
C VAL A 216 -0.41 -9.35 12.93
N GLN A 217 -0.05 -8.12 12.54
CA GLN A 217 1.34 -7.77 12.30
C GLN A 217 2.17 -7.74 13.59
N ASN A 218 1.61 -7.26 14.70
CA ASN A 218 2.26 -7.29 16.02
C ASN A 218 2.59 -8.72 16.45
N LEU A 219 1.63 -9.63 16.27
CA LEU A 219 1.81 -11.05 16.60
C LEU A 219 2.92 -11.70 15.75
N THR A 220 2.96 -11.41 14.44
CA THR A 220 4.05 -11.92 13.57
C THR A 220 5.41 -11.38 13.97
N LEU A 221 5.51 -10.08 14.27
CA LEU A 221 6.75 -9.44 14.71
C LEU A 221 7.24 -9.97 16.06
N ALA A 222 6.30 -10.38 16.92
CA ALA A 222 6.60 -11.03 18.20
C ALA A 222 6.90 -12.54 18.09
N GLY A 223 6.83 -13.13 16.88
CA GLY A 223 7.03 -14.56 16.66
C GLY A 223 5.86 -15.45 17.14
N LYS A 224 4.70 -14.87 17.43
CA LYS A 224 3.51 -15.55 17.91
C LYS A 224 2.66 -16.06 16.74
N TRP A 225 3.22 -17.03 16.02
CA TRP A 225 2.68 -17.47 14.72
C TRP A 225 1.29 -18.15 14.83
N GLU A 226 1.03 -18.93 15.87
CA GLU A 226 -0.26 -19.59 16.07
C GLU A 226 -1.37 -18.56 16.33
N GLU A 227 -1.09 -17.55 17.18
CA GLU A 227 -2.03 -16.47 17.49
C GLU A 227 -2.27 -15.60 16.23
N ALA A 228 -1.19 -15.27 15.48
CA ALA A 228 -1.29 -14.52 14.24
C ALA A 228 -2.14 -15.25 13.19
N ARG A 229 -1.95 -16.57 13.04
CA ARG A 229 -2.74 -17.39 12.13
C ARG A 229 -4.21 -17.42 12.54
N ALA A 230 -4.50 -17.66 13.81
CA ALA A 230 -5.88 -17.71 14.29
C ALA A 230 -6.63 -16.40 14.05
N LEU A 231 -5.98 -15.25 14.28
CA LEU A 231 -6.58 -13.95 13.97
C LEU A 231 -6.71 -13.72 12.47
N GLN A 232 -5.69 -14.09 11.69
CA GLN A 232 -5.74 -14.01 10.22
C GLN A 232 -6.91 -14.80 9.65
N ASP A 233 -7.16 -16.02 10.15
CA ASP A 233 -8.26 -16.87 9.70
C ASP A 233 -9.62 -16.16 9.86
N THR A 234 -9.81 -15.37 10.91
CA THR A 234 -11.05 -14.58 11.10
C THR A 234 -11.18 -13.43 10.09
N LEU A 235 -10.06 -12.91 9.58
CA LEU A 235 -10.03 -11.79 8.64
C LEU A 235 -10.15 -12.22 7.17
N ILE A 236 -9.90 -13.49 6.85
CA ILE A 236 -9.92 -13.99 5.46
C ILE A 236 -11.21 -13.64 4.70
N PRO A 237 -12.43 -13.78 5.27
CA PRO A 237 -13.63 -13.38 4.54
C PRO A 237 -13.65 -11.91 4.14
N LEU A 238 -13.16 -11.02 5.03
CA LEU A 238 -13.07 -9.59 4.75
C LEU A 238 -11.99 -9.30 3.71
N HIS A 239 -10.81 -9.92 3.81
CA HIS A 239 -9.74 -9.77 2.81
C HIS A 239 -10.23 -10.13 1.41
N GLN A 240 -10.92 -11.26 1.27
CA GLN A 240 -11.40 -11.74 -0.03
C GLN A 240 -12.48 -10.84 -0.63
N VAL A 241 -13.44 -10.36 0.20
CA VAL A 241 -14.54 -9.56 -0.33
C VAL A 241 -14.12 -8.15 -0.75
N MET A 242 -13.01 -7.60 -0.20
CA MET A 242 -12.46 -6.32 -0.63
C MET A 242 -12.04 -6.30 -2.10
N PHE A 243 -11.77 -7.47 -2.70
CA PHE A 243 -11.32 -7.65 -4.08
C PHE A 243 -12.32 -8.43 -4.94
N ALA A 244 -13.55 -8.65 -4.46
CA ALA A 244 -14.59 -9.34 -5.23
C ALA A 244 -14.97 -8.60 -6.54
N GLU A 245 -14.84 -7.29 -6.53
CA GLU A 245 -14.97 -6.39 -7.68
C GLU A 245 -13.75 -5.45 -7.74
N PRO A 246 -13.59 -4.63 -8.81
CA PRO A 246 -12.41 -3.80 -8.96
C PRO A 246 -12.14 -2.89 -7.75
N SER A 247 -10.95 -3.01 -7.17
CA SER A 247 -10.48 -2.16 -6.08
C SER A 247 -10.28 -0.71 -6.58
N PRO A 248 -10.60 0.33 -5.75
CA PRO A 248 -10.87 0.27 -4.31
C PRO A 248 -12.35 0.27 -3.89
N ALA A 249 -13.30 -0.03 -4.78
CA ALA A 249 -14.72 0.10 -4.49
C ALA A 249 -15.14 -0.65 -3.21
N GLY A 250 -14.61 -1.86 -2.96
CA GLY A 250 -14.86 -2.63 -1.74
C GLY A 250 -14.45 -1.89 -0.47
N ALA A 251 -13.23 -1.37 -0.45
CA ALA A 251 -12.69 -0.64 0.70
C ALA A 251 -13.45 0.68 0.95
N LYS A 252 -13.82 1.40 -0.10
CA LYS A 252 -14.60 2.65 0.02
C LYS A 252 -16.01 2.41 0.52
N TYR A 253 -16.70 1.39 0.00
CA TYR A 253 -18.02 1.03 0.51
C TYR A 253 -17.94 0.63 2.00
N ALA A 254 -17.00 -0.22 2.36
CA ALA A 254 -16.82 -0.62 3.75
C ALA A 254 -16.47 0.58 4.66
N ALA A 255 -15.61 1.50 4.22
CA ALA A 255 -15.31 2.73 4.94
C ALA A 255 -16.54 3.66 5.09
N SER A 256 -17.44 3.67 4.10
CA SER A 256 -18.68 4.44 4.18
C SER A 256 -19.65 3.89 5.24
N LEU A 257 -19.66 2.58 5.47
CA LEU A 257 -20.45 1.98 6.56
C LEU A 257 -19.95 2.40 7.95
N LEU A 258 -18.66 2.73 8.06
CA LEU A 258 -18.06 3.28 9.27
C LEU A 258 -18.20 4.81 9.38
N GLY A 259 -18.84 5.46 8.40
CA GLY A 259 -19.00 6.91 8.38
C GLY A 259 -17.72 7.71 8.11
N LEU A 260 -16.67 7.06 7.60
CA LEU A 260 -15.37 7.69 7.35
C LEU A 260 -15.35 8.52 6.07
N CYS A 261 -16.06 8.09 5.03
CA CYS A 261 -16.16 8.77 3.74
C CYS A 261 -17.42 8.35 2.99
N THR A 262 -17.64 8.90 1.78
CA THR A 262 -18.62 8.34 0.84
C THR A 262 -18.05 7.11 0.13
N GLU A 263 -18.91 6.25 -0.44
CA GLU A 263 -18.46 5.12 -1.27
C GLU A 263 -17.96 5.53 -2.67
N GLN A 264 -17.94 6.82 -2.99
CA GLN A 264 -17.66 7.33 -4.33
C GLN A 264 -16.23 6.99 -4.78
N CYS A 265 -16.13 6.26 -5.90
CA CYS A 265 -14.91 6.11 -6.70
C CYS A 265 -14.99 6.97 -7.95
N ARG A 266 -13.85 7.26 -8.58
CA ARG A 266 -13.80 7.86 -9.91
C ARG A 266 -13.85 6.78 -10.99
N ILE A 267 -14.51 7.09 -12.11
CA ILE A 267 -14.49 6.23 -13.31
C ILE A 267 -13.01 5.99 -13.70
N PRO A 268 -12.62 4.76 -14.06
CA PRO A 268 -13.47 3.64 -14.51
C PRO A 268 -13.93 2.69 -13.40
N VAL A 269 -13.65 2.94 -12.13
CA VAL A 269 -14.15 2.11 -11.04
C VAL A 269 -15.62 2.42 -10.79
N MET A 270 -16.47 1.43 -11.03
CA MET A 270 -17.92 1.55 -10.89
C MET A 270 -18.41 1.22 -9.48
N PRO A 271 -19.60 1.68 -9.07
CA PRO A 271 -20.23 1.24 -7.82
C PRO A 271 -20.37 -0.29 -7.77
N LEU A 272 -20.26 -0.85 -6.58
CA LEU A 272 -20.43 -2.29 -6.35
C LEU A 272 -21.84 -2.77 -6.63
N SER A 273 -21.96 -4.04 -7.03
CA SER A 273 -23.25 -4.75 -7.07
C SER A 273 -23.81 -4.90 -5.65
N GLU A 274 -25.14 -4.95 -5.53
CA GLU A 274 -25.81 -5.15 -4.24
C GLU A 274 -25.41 -6.46 -3.55
N SER A 275 -25.15 -7.50 -4.34
CA SER A 275 -24.66 -8.78 -3.80
C SER A 275 -23.28 -8.65 -3.13
N THR A 276 -22.37 -7.88 -3.72
CA THR A 276 -21.04 -7.61 -3.13
C THR A 276 -21.15 -6.73 -1.91
N LYS A 277 -22.00 -5.69 -1.95
CA LYS A 277 -22.28 -4.84 -0.77
C LYS A 277 -22.79 -5.67 0.43
N GLN A 278 -23.72 -6.60 0.18
CA GLN A 278 -24.24 -7.50 1.22
C GLN A 278 -23.13 -8.38 1.82
N ARG A 279 -22.26 -8.94 0.98
CA ARG A 279 -21.14 -9.77 1.43
C ARG A 279 -20.14 -8.99 2.28
N ILE A 280 -19.83 -7.74 1.90
CA ILE A 280 -18.96 -6.84 2.68
C ILE A 280 -19.60 -6.56 4.04
N ARG A 281 -20.88 -6.18 4.06
CA ARG A 281 -21.62 -5.92 5.32
C ARG A 281 -21.55 -7.14 6.23
N SER A 282 -21.90 -8.32 5.73
CA SER A 282 -21.87 -9.56 6.53
C SER A 282 -20.49 -9.88 7.09
N ALA A 283 -19.40 -9.66 6.31
CA ALA A 283 -18.04 -9.87 6.79
C ALA A 283 -17.66 -8.86 7.89
N MET A 284 -18.11 -7.61 7.78
CA MET A 284 -17.87 -6.59 8.81
C MET A 284 -18.66 -6.85 10.10
N GLU A 285 -19.93 -7.30 9.98
CA GLU A 285 -20.78 -7.70 11.13
C GLU A 285 -20.16 -8.88 11.90
N GLN A 286 -19.64 -9.91 11.18
CA GLN A 286 -18.96 -11.06 11.79
C GLN A 286 -17.74 -10.64 12.62
N LEU A 287 -17.05 -9.58 12.22
CA LEU A 287 -15.91 -9.02 12.92
C LEU A 287 -16.28 -7.94 13.94
N GLN A 288 -17.58 -7.66 14.12
CA GLN A 288 -18.11 -6.63 15.01
C GLN A 288 -17.55 -5.22 14.71
N LEU A 289 -17.33 -4.93 13.44
CA LEU A 289 -16.87 -3.61 12.99
C LEU A 289 -18.04 -2.63 12.80
N ILE A 290 -19.24 -3.15 12.55
CA ILE A 290 -20.51 -2.43 12.44
C ILE A 290 -21.60 -3.16 13.18
#